data_f56e2f86f816c528a33931a0c8d2759c
#
_entry.id   f56e2f86f816c528a33931a0c8d2759c
#
_cell.length_a   1.000
_cell.length_b   1.000
_cell.length_c   1.000
_cell.angle_alpha   90.00
_cell.angle_beta   90.00
_cell.angle_gamma   90.00
#
_symmetry.space_group_name_H-M   'P 1'
#
loop_
_entity.id
_entity.type
_entity.pdbx_description
1 polymer ?
#
loop_
_entity_poly.entity_id
_entity_poly.type
_entity_poly.pdbx_seq_one_letter_code
_entity_poly.pdbx_strand_id
1 'polypeptide(L)'
;MTIEAIAQRAEVSAQSVYAIFKSKTGVLTELLDQSTFGADYEDAVRQALSASDPETRLRLTAPIARQIHDAQSATFDLLRGAGVVAPELARLEQQRERLRYERQERMIISLRDARRLRPGLDHGTARDIFWMLTGRDVYRMLVRERGWSSQKYQDWLADTLVHSLLTPARPSPVRSRAMKRDSSVGHG
;
A
#
# COMPACT_ATOMS: atom_id res chain seq x y z
N MET A 1 -18.37 -2.99 23.14
CA MET A 1 -18.71 -1.54 23.14
C MET A 1 -20.03 -1.36 22.41
N THR A 2 -21.01 -0.69 23.01
CA THR A 2 -22.35 -0.44 22.45
C THR A 2 -22.44 0.99 21.92
N ILE A 3 -23.50 1.31 21.13
CA ILE A 3 -23.73 2.69 20.67
C ILE A 3 -24.01 3.61 21.87
N GLU A 4 -24.68 3.10 22.89
CA GLU A 4 -24.94 3.82 24.12
C GLU A 4 -23.62 4.21 24.83
N ALA A 5 -22.67 3.29 24.91
CA ALA A 5 -21.35 3.56 25.49
C ALA A 5 -20.54 4.56 24.64
N ILE A 6 -20.68 4.52 23.31
CA ILE A 6 -20.06 5.52 22.41
C ILE A 6 -20.68 6.89 22.65
N ALA A 7 -22.03 6.97 22.69
CA ALA A 7 -22.78 8.20 22.89
C ALA A 7 -22.46 8.84 24.25
N GLN A 8 -22.42 8.05 25.31
CA GLN A 8 -22.03 8.50 26.64
C GLN A 8 -20.63 9.10 26.66
N ARG A 9 -19.65 8.44 26.00
CA ARG A 9 -18.28 8.92 25.97
C ARG A 9 -18.10 10.19 25.12
N ALA A 10 -18.96 10.36 24.11
CA ALA A 10 -19.00 11.53 23.23
C ALA A 10 -19.91 12.66 23.77
N GLU A 11 -20.52 12.48 24.95
CA GLU A 11 -21.44 13.43 25.57
C GLU A 11 -22.63 13.81 24.67
N VAL A 12 -23.14 12.85 23.90
CA VAL A 12 -24.30 13.01 23.01
C VAL A 12 -25.34 11.93 23.29
N SER A 13 -26.56 12.10 22.76
CA SER A 13 -27.61 11.10 22.91
C SER A 13 -27.34 9.88 22.01
N ALA A 14 -27.72 8.69 22.48
CA ALA A 14 -27.67 7.48 21.63
C ALA A 14 -28.54 7.65 20.38
N GLN A 15 -29.66 8.39 20.48
CA GLN A 15 -30.55 8.70 19.37
C GLN A 15 -29.81 9.52 18.27
N SER A 16 -28.97 10.50 18.67
CA SER A 16 -28.16 11.29 17.75
C SER A 16 -27.14 10.40 17.01
N VAL A 17 -26.47 9.49 17.71
CA VAL A 17 -25.53 8.55 17.11
C VAL A 17 -26.25 7.62 16.13
N TYR A 18 -27.42 7.09 16.50
CA TYR A 18 -28.22 6.27 15.58
C TYR A 18 -28.76 7.05 14.39
N ALA A 19 -29.15 8.32 14.56
CA ALA A 19 -29.60 9.15 13.45
C ALA A 19 -28.54 9.37 12.38
N ILE A 20 -27.28 9.58 12.80
CA ILE A 20 -26.14 9.87 11.93
C ILE A 20 -25.58 8.57 11.32
N PHE A 21 -25.21 7.62 12.16
CA PHE A 21 -24.41 6.45 11.77
C PHE A 21 -25.22 5.18 11.51
N LYS A 22 -26.48 5.15 11.89
CA LYS A 22 -27.44 4.02 11.76
C LYS A 22 -27.05 2.75 12.53
N SER A 23 -25.76 2.47 12.73
CA SER A 23 -25.25 1.25 13.35
C SER A 23 -23.79 1.44 13.83
N LYS A 24 -23.29 0.48 14.61
CA LYS A 24 -21.85 0.39 14.91
C LYS A 24 -20.99 0.28 13.66
N THR A 25 -21.46 -0.47 12.68
CA THR A 25 -20.78 -0.61 11.38
C THR A 25 -20.68 0.74 10.69
N GLY A 26 -21.75 1.56 10.74
CA GLY A 26 -21.74 2.92 10.22
C GLY A 26 -20.71 3.82 10.90
N VAL A 27 -20.59 3.75 12.24
CA VAL A 27 -19.55 4.49 12.97
C VAL A 27 -18.15 4.06 12.53
N LEU A 28 -17.89 2.75 12.43
CA LEU A 28 -16.59 2.23 11.99
C LEU A 28 -16.28 2.56 10.54
N THR A 29 -17.28 2.53 9.67
CA THR A 29 -17.15 2.96 8.27
C THR A 29 -16.69 4.40 8.19
N GLU A 30 -17.38 5.29 8.91
CA GLU A 30 -17.05 6.71 8.95
C GLU A 30 -15.65 6.98 9.49
N LEU A 31 -15.25 6.29 10.58
CA LEU A 31 -13.90 6.39 11.13
C LEU A 31 -12.81 5.99 10.12
N LEU A 32 -13.09 4.97 9.31
CA LEU A 32 -12.16 4.54 8.27
C LEU A 32 -12.14 5.51 7.08
N ASP A 33 -13.29 6.09 6.74
CA ASP A 33 -13.43 7.02 5.61
C ASP A 33 -12.90 8.42 5.94
N GLN A 34 -13.00 8.84 7.19
CA GLN A 34 -12.48 10.13 7.70
C GLN A 34 -11.00 10.07 8.09
N SER A 35 -10.32 8.92 7.92
CA SER A 35 -8.89 8.86 8.21
C SER A 35 -8.13 9.84 7.33
N THR A 36 -7.61 10.90 7.93
CA THR A 36 -6.74 11.87 7.26
C THR A 36 -5.31 11.34 7.25
N PHE A 37 -4.75 11.30 6.07
CA PHE A 37 -3.37 10.88 5.85
C PHE A 37 -2.54 12.15 5.64
N GLY A 38 -1.76 12.66 6.47
CA GLY A 38 -1.02 13.92 6.39
C GLY A 38 -0.42 14.31 5.00
N ALA A 39 0.27 15.44 4.95
CA ALA A 39 0.82 16.00 3.71
C ALA A 39 1.72 15.03 2.94
N ASP A 40 2.51 14.24 3.65
CA ASP A 40 3.39 13.24 3.02
C ASP A 40 2.63 12.17 2.22
N TYR A 41 1.41 11.80 2.65
CA TYR A 41 0.56 10.88 1.90
C TYR A 41 0.06 11.53 0.61
N GLU A 42 -0.43 12.77 0.70
CA GLU A 42 -0.92 13.51 -0.47
C GLU A 42 0.20 13.72 -1.49
N ASP A 43 1.41 14.03 -1.02
CA ASP A 43 2.59 14.17 -1.87
C ASP A 43 2.97 12.86 -2.55
N ALA A 44 2.99 11.75 -1.82
CA ALA A 44 3.27 10.43 -2.38
C ALA A 44 2.24 10.01 -3.43
N VAL A 45 0.95 10.26 -3.17
CA VAL A 45 -0.13 10.00 -4.16
C VAL A 45 0.04 10.86 -5.40
N ARG A 46 0.32 12.16 -5.23
CA ARG A 46 0.54 13.10 -6.35
C ARG A 46 1.73 12.66 -7.20
N GLN A 47 2.84 12.30 -6.58
CA GLN A 47 4.03 11.78 -7.25
C GLN A 47 3.73 10.47 -8.00
N ALA A 48 3.00 9.55 -7.38
CA ALA A 48 2.63 8.29 -8.01
C ALA A 48 1.73 8.49 -9.24
N LEU A 49 0.81 9.46 -9.19
CA LEU A 49 -0.08 9.77 -10.32
C LEU A 49 0.68 10.45 -11.48
N SER A 50 1.70 11.26 -11.17
CA SER A 50 2.51 11.97 -12.17
C SER A 50 3.67 11.14 -12.71
N ALA A 51 4.07 10.06 -12.04
CA ALA A 51 5.18 9.23 -12.46
C ALA A 51 4.89 8.53 -13.80
N SER A 52 5.72 8.80 -14.80
CA SER A 52 5.65 8.13 -16.11
C SER A 52 6.32 6.77 -16.10
N ASP A 53 7.38 6.61 -15.29
CA ASP A 53 8.09 5.35 -15.15
C ASP A 53 7.32 4.36 -14.26
N PRO A 54 7.00 3.15 -14.75
CA PRO A 54 6.24 2.15 -14.00
C PRO A 54 6.94 1.68 -12.72
N GLU A 55 8.26 1.60 -12.69
CA GLU A 55 9.01 1.21 -11.49
C GLU A 55 8.89 2.26 -10.40
N THR A 56 9.09 3.53 -10.75
CA THR A 56 8.92 4.66 -9.83
C THR A 56 7.51 4.66 -9.24
N ARG A 57 6.48 4.46 -10.08
CA ARG A 57 5.09 4.38 -9.63
C ARG A 57 4.88 3.23 -8.65
N LEU A 58 5.46 2.07 -8.94
CA LEU A 58 5.35 0.89 -8.08
C LEU A 58 6.06 1.13 -6.72
N ARG A 59 7.25 1.73 -6.72
CA ARG A 59 7.97 2.09 -5.49
C ARG A 59 7.19 3.07 -4.61
N LEU A 60 6.52 4.04 -5.21
CA LEU A 60 5.69 5.01 -4.48
C LEU A 60 4.43 4.39 -3.83
N THR A 61 4.06 3.17 -4.18
CA THR A 61 3.02 2.44 -3.45
C THR A 61 3.41 2.16 -2.01
N ALA A 62 4.70 1.96 -1.71
CA ALA A 62 5.16 1.61 -0.38
C ALA A 62 4.95 2.73 0.66
N PRO A 63 5.35 4.00 0.43
CA PRO A 63 5.03 5.10 1.36
C PRO A 63 3.53 5.33 1.50
N ILE A 64 2.74 5.16 0.43
CA ILE A 64 1.28 5.27 0.49
C ILE A 64 0.71 4.17 1.39
N ALA A 65 1.09 2.91 1.17
CA ALA A 65 0.64 1.78 1.99
C ALA A 65 1.04 1.94 3.46
N ARG A 66 2.29 2.36 3.72
CA ARG A 66 2.77 2.61 5.09
C ARG A 66 1.87 3.62 5.81
N GLN A 67 1.62 4.77 5.21
CA GLN A 67 0.85 5.83 5.86
C GLN A 67 -0.60 5.42 6.12
N ILE A 68 -1.23 4.68 5.19
CA ILE A 68 -2.55 4.09 5.39
C ILE A 68 -2.53 3.15 6.60
N HIS A 69 -1.54 2.27 6.68
CA HIS A 69 -1.46 1.30 7.78
C HIS A 69 -1.10 1.96 9.11
N ASP A 70 -0.19 2.94 9.13
CA ASP A 70 0.13 3.71 10.34
C ASP A 70 -1.13 4.40 10.91
N ALA A 71 -1.94 5.02 10.04
CA ALA A 71 -3.15 5.73 10.46
C ALA A 71 -4.31 4.79 10.86
N GLN A 72 -4.48 3.67 10.18
CA GLN A 72 -5.68 2.84 10.30
C GLN A 72 -5.48 1.51 11.03
N SER A 73 -4.25 1.12 11.41
CA SER A 73 -3.98 -0.21 11.97
C SER A 73 -4.84 -0.53 13.20
N ALA A 74 -4.99 0.40 14.14
CA ALA A 74 -5.80 0.19 15.34
C ALA A 74 -7.29 -0.04 15.02
N THR A 75 -7.82 0.68 14.04
CA THR A 75 -9.21 0.53 13.60
C THR A 75 -9.44 -0.81 12.89
N PHE A 76 -8.49 -1.25 12.07
CA PHE A 76 -8.54 -2.56 11.43
C PHE A 76 -8.41 -3.72 12.43
N ASP A 77 -7.55 -3.60 13.45
CA ASP A 77 -7.41 -4.60 14.50
C ASP A 77 -8.71 -4.73 15.30
N LEU A 78 -9.35 -3.59 15.59
CA LEU A 78 -10.67 -3.56 16.24
C LEU A 78 -11.75 -4.23 15.36
N LEU A 79 -11.78 -3.92 14.07
CA LEU A 79 -12.72 -4.47 13.11
C LEU A 79 -12.59 -6.00 13.02
N ARG A 80 -11.37 -6.50 12.91
CA ARG A 80 -11.07 -7.94 12.88
C ARG A 80 -11.48 -8.64 14.17
N GLY A 81 -11.07 -8.11 15.31
CA GLY A 81 -11.43 -8.68 16.62
C GLY A 81 -12.94 -8.70 16.85
N ALA A 82 -13.65 -7.66 16.47
CA ALA A 82 -15.09 -7.58 16.59
C ALA A 82 -15.83 -8.43 15.53
N GLY A 83 -15.23 -8.66 14.36
CA GLY A 83 -15.80 -9.48 13.29
C GLY A 83 -16.02 -10.95 13.67
N VAL A 84 -15.27 -11.45 14.64
CA VAL A 84 -15.44 -12.81 15.19
C VAL A 84 -16.81 -12.99 15.84
N VAL A 85 -17.34 -11.93 16.47
CA VAL A 85 -18.62 -11.95 17.22
C VAL A 85 -19.74 -11.13 16.55
N ALA A 86 -19.42 -10.40 15.48
CA ALA A 86 -20.35 -9.52 14.78
C ALA A 86 -20.20 -9.72 13.25
N PRO A 87 -21.03 -10.58 12.64
CA PRO A 87 -20.94 -10.92 11.22
C PRO A 87 -21.00 -9.72 10.26
N GLU A 88 -21.70 -8.64 10.65
CA GLU A 88 -21.78 -7.41 9.87
C GLU A 88 -20.42 -6.71 9.74
N LEU A 89 -19.58 -6.79 10.77
CA LEU A 89 -18.22 -6.22 10.74
C LEU A 89 -17.27 -7.07 9.86
N ALA A 90 -17.42 -8.38 9.91
CA ALA A 90 -16.70 -9.26 8.99
C ALA A 90 -17.06 -8.99 7.51
N ARG A 91 -18.34 -8.73 7.22
CA ARG A 91 -18.79 -8.35 5.87
C ARG A 91 -18.21 -7.01 5.43
N LEU A 92 -18.17 -6.01 6.33
CA LEU A 92 -17.55 -4.71 6.04
C LEU A 92 -16.06 -4.88 5.70
N GLU A 93 -15.35 -5.70 6.47
CA GLU A 93 -13.95 -6.02 6.21
C GLU A 93 -13.76 -6.66 4.84
N GLN A 94 -14.55 -7.69 4.53
CA GLN A 94 -14.49 -8.37 3.22
C GLN A 94 -14.83 -7.42 2.06
N GLN A 95 -15.81 -6.56 2.21
CA GLN A 95 -16.18 -5.57 1.19
C GLN A 95 -15.04 -4.59 0.93
N ARG A 96 -14.37 -4.08 1.97
CA ARG A 96 -13.23 -3.18 1.83
C ARG A 96 -12.04 -3.86 1.16
N GLU A 97 -11.74 -5.11 1.51
CA GLU A 97 -10.68 -5.87 0.86
C GLU A 97 -10.99 -6.14 -0.63
N ARG A 98 -12.25 -6.44 -0.97
CA ARG A 98 -12.68 -6.56 -2.37
C ARG A 98 -12.46 -5.27 -3.13
N LEU A 99 -12.91 -4.13 -2.60
CA LEU A 99 -12.73 -2.83 -3.24
C LEU A 99 -11.24 -2.46 -3.39
N ARG A 100 -10.40 -2.81 -2.41
CA ARG A 100 -8.95 -2.63 -2.48
C ARG A 100 -8.37 -3.44 -3.63
N TYR A 101 -8.72 -4.72 -3.72
CA TYR A 101 -8.31 -5.61 -4.80
C TYR A 101 -8.72 -5.07 -6.17
N GLU A 102 -9.97 -4.60 -6.32
CA GLU A 102 -10.48 -4.03 -7.56
C GLU A 102 -9.73 -2.75 -7.98
N ARG A 103 -9.46 -1.84 -7.03
CA ARG A 103 -8.73 -0.59 -7.30
C ARG A 103 -7.29 -0.82 -7.73
N GLN A 104 -6.67 -1.88 -7.23
CA GLN A 104 -5.27 -2.21 -7.53
C GLN A 104 -5.06 -2.74 -8.95
N GLU A 105 -6.10 -3.17 -9.64
CA GLU A 105 -6.01 -3.66 -11.01
C GLU A 105 -5.35 -2.66 -11.96
N ARG A 106 -5.61 -1.38 -11.79
CA ARG A 106 -5.05 -0.32 -12.64
C ARG A 106 -3.51 -0.30 -12.62
N MET A 107 -2.91 -0.60 -11.47
CA MET A 107 -1.45 -0.71 -11.37
C MET A 107 -0.94 -1.84 -12.25
N ILE A 108 -1.52 -3.02 -12.14
CA ILE A 108 -1.08 -4.20 -12.90
C ILE A 108 -1.30 -4.01 -14.40
N ILE A 109 -2.43 -3.42 -14.80
CA ILE A 109 -2.68 -3.02 -16.20
C ILE A 109 -1.56 -2.09 -16.70
N SER A 110 -1.18 -1.08 -15.93
CA SER A 110 -0.13 -0.14 -16.34
C SER A 110 1.24 -0.81 -16.50
N LEU A 111 1.58 -1.77 -15.64
CA LEU A 111 2.83 -2.54 -15.75
C LEU A 111 2.82 -3.46 -16.96
N ARG A 112 1.69 -4.10 -17.24
CA ARG A 112 1.50 -4.98 -18.40
C ARG A 112 1.63 -4.18 -19.70
N ASP A 113 0.92 -3.06 -19.81
CA ASP A 113 0.87 -2.23 -21.01
C ASP A 113 2.25 -1.59 -21.30
N ALA A 114 3.01 -1.28 -20.26
CA ALA A 114 4.41 -0.87 -20.36
C ALA A 114 5.38 -2.04 -20.68
N ARG A 115 4.90 -3.28 -20.76
CA ARG A 115 5.70 -4.50 -20.95
C ARG A 115 6.79 -4.66 -19.88
N ARG A 116 6.50 -4.26 -18.65
CA ARG A 116 7.44 -4.30 -17.52
C ARG A 116 7.14 -5.44 -16.54
N LEU A 117 6.03 -6.17 -16.70
CA LEU A 117 5.79 -7.36 -15.87
C LEU A 117 6.87 -8.41 -16.10
N ARG A 118 7.21 -9.10 -15.01
CA ARG A 118 8.18 -10.18 -15.01
C ARG A 118 7.75 -11.28 -15.99
N PRO A 119 8.67 -11.83 -16.83
CA PRO A 119 8.35 -12.93 -17.73
C PRO A 119 7.75 -14.13 -16.98
N GLY A 120 6.70 -14.72 -17.53
CA GLY A 120 6.00 -15.85 -16.92
C GLY A 120 5.01 -15.49 -15.80
N LEU A 121 4.89 -14.23 -15.43
CA LEU A 121 3.92 -13.77 -14.45
C LEU A 121 2.65 -13.33 -15.18
N ASP A 122 1.56 -14.10 -15.03
CA ASP A 122 0.26 -13.71 -15.57
C ASP A 122 -0.38 -12.56 -14.78
N HIS A 123 -1.39 -11.93 -15.38
CA HIS A 123 -2.06 -10.76 -14.83
C HIS A 123 -2.71 -11.02 -13.45
N GLY A 124 -3.36 -12.17 -13.29
CA GLY A 124 -4.04 -12.54 -12.04
C GLY A 124 -3.04 -12.73 -10.91
N THR A 125 -2.01 -13.54 -11.15
CA THR A 125 -0.94 -13.79 -10.17
C THR A 125 -0.20 -12.49 -9.79
N ALA A 126 0.09 -11.61 -10.76
CA ALA A 126 0.70 -10.31 -10.48
C ALA A 126 -0.17 -9.46 -9.55
N ARG A 127 -1.48 -9.44 -9.79
CA ARG A 127 -2.46 -8.73 -8.95
C ARG A 127 -2.54 -9.30 -7.54
N ASP A 128 -2.56 -10.63 -7.41
CA ASP A 128 -2.59 -11.31 -6.12
C ASP A 128 -1.33 -11.01 -5.29
N ILE A 129 -0.14 -11.05 -5.91
CA ILE A 129 1.12 -10.68 -5.27
C ILE A 129 1.08 -9.22 -4.81
N PHE A 130 0.65 -8.30 -5.66
CA PHE A 130 0.55 -6.88 -5.32
C PHE A 130 -0.43 -6.65 -4.17
N TRP A 131 -1.61 -7.28 -4.23
CA TRP A 131 -2.62 -7.21 -3.18
C TRP A 131 -2.11 -7.76 -1.86
N MET A 132 -1.48 -8.94 -1.87
CA MET A 132 -0.92 -9.57 -0.67
C MET A 132 0.16 -8.70 -0.03
N LEU A 133 1.16 -8.27 -0.81
CA LEU A 133 2.30 -7.51 -0.28
C LEU A 133 1.90 -6.15 0.30
N THR A 134 0.93 -5.47 -0.31
CA THR A 134 0.41 -4.19 0.18
C THR A 134 -0.68 -4.33 1.23
N GLY A 135 -0.97 -5.57 1.66
CA GLY A 135 -2.02 -5.87 2.62
C GLY A 135 -1.61 -5.53 4.06
N ARG A 136 -2.62 -5.21 4.86
CA ARG A 136 -2.46 -4.91 6.28
C ARG A 136 -1.88 -6.06 7.09
N ASP A 137 -2.09 -7.32 6.67
CA ASP A 137 -1.57 -8.49 7.39
C ASP A 137 -0.05 -8.54 7.33
N VAL A 138 0.54 -8.23 6.18
CA VAL A 138 1.99 -8.14 6.04
C VAL A 138 2.55 -7.03 6.92
N TYR A 139 1.90 -5.86 6.93
CA TYR A 139 2.27 -4.77 7.82
C TYR A 139 2.18 -5.19 9.29
N ARG A 140 1.08 -5.80 9.71
CA ARG A 140 0.87 -6.28 11.09
C ARG A 140 1.95 -7.28 11.50
N MET A 141 2.21 -8.29 10.70
CA MET A 141 3.23 -9.31 10.97
C MET A 141 4.63 -8.70 11.13
N LEU A 142 5.01 -7.78 10.25
CA LEU A 142 6.36 -7.22 10.27
C LEU A 142 6.52 -6.10 11.31
N VAL A 143 5.58 -5.16 11.37
CA VAL A 143 5.71 -3.99 12.24
C VAL A 143 5.21 -4.29 13.66
N ARG A 144 4.01 -4.89 13.79
CA ARG A 144 3.41 -5.10 15.12
C ARG A 144 3.96 -6.33 15.84
N GLU A 145 4.16 -7.44 15.12
CA GLU A 145 4.61 -8.69 15.77
C GLU A 145 6.12 -8.87 15.75
N ARG A 146 6.79 -8.44 14.68
CA ARG A 146 8.25 -8.57 14.54
C ARG A 146 9.03 -7.31 14.95
N GLY A 147 8.34 -6.23 15.31
CA GLY A 147 8.92 -5.00 15.81
C GLY A 147 9.73 -4.20 14.79
N TRP A 148 9.43 -4.32 13.50
CA TRP A 148 10.04 -3.46 12.49
C TRP A 148 9.55 -2.02 12.66
N SER A 149 10.43 -1.05 12.36
CA SER A 149 9.95 0.31 12.17
C SER A 149 9.10 0.41 10.91
N SER A 150 8.13 1.34 10.90
CA SER A 150 7.31 1.62 9.72
C SER A 150 8.16 1.99 8.50
N GLN A 151 9.29 2.70 8.71
CA GLN A 151 10.23 3.03 7.65
C GLN A 151 10.90 1.78 7.07
N LYS A 152 11.39 0.87 7.92
CA LYS A 152 11.97 -0.40 7.46
C LYS A 152 10.98 -1.22 6.64
N TYR A 153 9.71 -1.25 7.06
CA TYR A 153 8.64 -1.89 6.29
C TYR A 153 8.47 -1.24 4.91
N GLN A 154 8.43 0.09 4.85
CA GLN A 154 8.28 0.83 3.59
C GLN A 154 9.40 0.50 2.61
N ASP A 155 10.66 0.57 3.06
CA ASP A 155 11.82 0.33 2.19
C ASP A 155 11.83 -1.11 1.67
N TRP A 156 11.58 -2.06 2.55
CA TRP A 156 11.45 -3.48 2.19
C TRP A 156 10.30 -3.71 1.19
N LEU A 157 9.14 -3.08 1.42
CA LEU A 157 7.98 -3.23 0.55
C LEU A 157 8.27 -2.69 -0.86
N ALA A 158 8.91 -1.52 -0.97
CA ALA A 158 9.28 -0.93 -2.25
C ALA A 158 10.16 -1.87 -3.07
N ASP A 159 11.21 -2.41 -2.46
CA ASP A 159 12.12 -3.34 -3.12
C ASP A 159 11.44 -4.67 -3.45
N THR A 160 10.65 -5.22 -2.53
CA THR A 160 9.95 -6.49 -2.72
C THR A 160 8.95 -6.41 -3.87
N LEU A 161 8.20 -5.32 -3.99
CA LEU A 161 7.25 -5.09 -5.09
C LEU A 161 7.98 -5.08 -6.44
N VAL A 162 9.09 -4.35 -6.54
CA VAL A 162 9.89 -4.27 -7.76
C VAL A 162 10.44 -5.65 -8.13
N HIS A 163 11.08 -6.34 -7.18
CA HIS A 163 11.66 -7.67 -7.44
C HIS A 163 10.62 -8.74 -7.78
N SER A 164 9.42 -8.65 -7.20
CA SER A 164 8.37 -9.65 -7.42
C SER A 164 7.64 -9.45 -8.74
N LEU A 165 7.43 -8.20 -9.17
CA LEU A 165 6.52 -7.88 -10.26
C LEU A 165 7.23 -7.44 -11.55
N LEU A 166 8.43 -6.85 -11.46
CA LEU A 166 9.09 -6.29 -12.64
C LEU A 166 10.19 -7.19 -13.21
N THR A 167 10.34 -7.07 -14.52
CA THR A 167 11.55 -7.54 -15.20
C THR A 167 12.75 -6.77 -14.66
N PRO A 168 13.83 -7.44 -14.22
CA PRO A 168 15.05 -6.76 -13.84
C PRO A 168 15.50 -5.80 -14.96
N ALA A 169 15.88 -4.57 -14.58
CA ALA A 169 16.47 -3.64 -15.54
C ALA A 169 17.70 -4.29 -16.15
N ARG A 170 17.79 -4.29 -17.49
CA ARG A 170 19.04 -4.73 -18.16
C ARG A 170 20.16 -3.81 -17.66
N PRO A 171 21.28 -4.37 -17.17
CA PRO A 171 22.41 -3.53 -16.83
C PRO A 171 22.79 -2.73 -18.07
N SER A 172 22.85 -1.40 -17.93
CA SER A 172 23.33 -0.54 -19.02
C SER A 172 24.72 -1.00 -19.42
N PRO A 173 25.01 -1.15 -20.73
CA PRO A 173 26.37 -1.53 -21.16
C PRO A 173 27.33 -0.48 -20.61
N VAL A 174 28.25 -0.92 -19.78
CA VAL A 174 29.34 -0.09 -19.29
C VAL A 174 30.07 0.43 -20.54
N ARG A 175 29.95 1.73 -20.80
CA ARG A 175 30.74 2.37 -21.85
C ARG A 175 32.20 2.16 -21.48
N SER A 176 32.79 1.16 -22.09
CA SER A 176 34.24 0.93 -22.04
C SER A 176 34.90 2.19 -22.59
N ARG A 177 35.46 2.97 -21.67
CA ARG A 177 36.27 4.13 -22.00
C ARG A 177 37.56 3.58 -22.64
N ALA A 178 37.57 3.51 -23.96
CA ALA A 178 38.75 3.17 -24.71
C ALA A 178 39.88 4.10 -24.27
N MET A 179 40.84 3.55 -23.58
CA MET A 179 42.07 4.22 -23.15
C MET A 179 42.89 4.43 -24.44
N LYS A 180 42.85 5.63 -25.01
CA LYS A 180 43.77 6.06 -26.06
C LYS A 180 45.19 5.90 -25.51
N ARG A 181 45.91 4.91 -26.01
CA ARG A 181 47.35 4.83 -25.85
C ARG A 181 47.94 5.91 -26.75
N ASP A 182 48.44 6.95 -26.15
CA ASP A 182 49.30 7.94 -26.78
C ASP A 182 50.67 7.28 -26.99
N SER A 183 50.94 6.88 -28.23
CA SER A 183 52.23 6.44 -28.67
C SER A 183 52.96 7.65 -29.26
N SER A 184 53.58 8.47 -28.43
CA SER A 184 54.56 9.46 -28.88
C SER A 184 55.93 8.81 -28.81
N VAL A 185 56.37 8.24 -29.93
CA VAL A 185 57.78 7.94 -30.18
C VAL A 185 58.42 9.24 -30.66
N GLY A 186 59.23 9.87 -29.80
CA GLY A 186 60.16 10.93 -30.20
C GLY A 186 61.45 10.33 -30.65
N HIS A 187 61.79 10.63 -31.91
CA HIS A 187 63.14 10.53 -32.41
C HIS A 187 63.83 11.85 -32.19
N GLY A 188 65.08 11.78 -31.67
CA GLY A 188 66.00 12.88 -31.57
C GLY A 188 67.28 12.39 -30.92
#